data_c09d66da9ae3caa4fe6c16894c3cf838
#
_entry.id   c09d66da9ae3caa4fe6c16894c3cf838
#
_cell.length_a   1.000
_cell.length_b   1.000
_cell.length_c   1.000
_cell.angle_alpha   90.00
_cell.angle_beta   90.00
_cell.angle_gamma   90.00
#
_symmetry.space_group_name_H-M   'P 1'
#
loop_
_entity.id
_entity.type
_entity.pdbx_description
1 polymer ?
#
loop_
_entity_poly.entity_id
_entity_poly.type
_entity_poly.pdbx_seq_one_letter_code
_entity_poly.pdbx_strand_id
1 'polypeptide(L)'
;MAEYPIHPYIIHCLEPLLANAAAPVVLALDGRCGSGKTTMATALAEQFPDSIVLHTDDFYLPPADRVPGWEQTPCANMDFARLRDEVLAPARAGKPVLYRAYSCREGAYLPVQQLAAQPLVILEGSYSHHPLLAPYEDFRVFLTCSDAEQTRRLQAREGARYADFAARWIPLEEAYFTQHNIEDAADFVMDTTTD
;
A
#
# COMPACT_ATOMS: atom_id res chain seq x y z
N MET A 1 -16.43 -13.18 -2.03
CA MET A 1 -15.44 -12.24 -1.45
C MET A 1 -16.20 -11.42 -0.44
N ALA A 2 -15.72 -11.26 0.79
CA ALA A 2 -16.37 -10.34 1.73
C ALA A 2 -16.21 -8.93 1.14
N GLU A 3 -17.30 -8.30 0.75
CA GLU A 3 -17.35 -6.88 0.42
C GLU A 3 -17.11 -6.14 1.74
N TYR A 4 -15.92 -5.55 1.90
CA TYR A 4 -15.74 -4.53 2.92
C TYR A 4 -16.30 -3.24 2.32
N PRO A 5 -17.45 -2.75 2.81
CA PRO A 5 -17.96 -1.46 2.35
C PRO A 5 -16.93 -0.39 2.72
N ILE A 6 -16.67 0.52 1.78
CA ILE A 6 -15.81 1.68 2.07
C ILE A 6 -16.41 2.41 3.26
N HIS A 7 -15.60 2.64 4.29
CA HIS A 7 -16.10 3.35 5.46
C HIS A 7 -16.53 4.78 5.04
N PRO A 8 -17.75 5.24 5.41
CA PRO A 8 -18.28 6.54 4.97
C PRO A 8 -17.36 7.73 5.27
N TYR A 9 -16.56 7.64 6.34
CA TYR A 9 -15.59 8.68 6.70
C TYR A 9 -14.50 8.86 5.61
N ILE A 10 -14.06 7.78 4.97
CA ILE A 10 -13.06 7.88 3.88
C ILE A 10 -13.63 8.69 2.72
N ILE A 11 -14.87 8.40 2.31
CA ILE A 11 -15.56 9.16 1.26
C ILE A 11 -15.72 10.63 1.66
N HIS A 12 -16.21 10.86 2.89
CA HIS A 12 -16.38 12.20 3.43
C HIS A 12 -15.10 13.04 3.42
N CYS A 13 -13.94 12.42 3.64
CA CYS A 13 -12.65 13.12 3.59
C CYS A 13 -12.15 13.30 2.14
N LEU A 14 -12.32 12.30 1.27
CA LEU A 14 -11.80 12.36 -0.10
C LEU A 14 -12.56 13.32 -1.01
N GLU A 15 -13.88 13.37 -0.93
CA GLU A 15 -14.68 14.23 -1.81
C GLU A 15 -14.27 15.71 -1.74
N PRO A 16 -14.15 16.34 -0.55
CA PRO A 16 -13.71 17.74 -0.48
C PRO A 16 -12.23 17.91 -0.86
N LEU A 17 -11.36 16.93 -0.60
CA LEU A 17 -9.98 16.97 -1.08
C LEU A 17 -9.94 17.02 -2.60
N LEU A 18 -10.65 16.12 -3.29
CA LEU A 18 -10.73 16.07 -4.75
C LEU A 18 -11.36 17.33 -5.34
N ALA A 19 -12.44 17.84 -4.73
CA ALA A 19 -13.16 19.02 -5.21
C ALA A 19 -12.32 20.31 -5.14
N ASN A 20 -11.38 20.40 -4.22
CA ASN A 20 -10.57 21.61 -3.98
C ASN A 20 -9.10 21.45 -4.42
N ALA A 21 -8.71 20.29 -4.94
CA ALA A 21 -7.32 20.01 -5.28
C ALA A 21 -6.86 20.78 -6.53
N ALA A 22 -5.70 21.42 -6.43
CA ALA A 22 -5.00 22.00 -7.58
C ALA A 22 -4.05 21.00 -8.28
N ALA A 23 -3.86 19.83 -7.69
CA ALA A 23 -3.03 18.73 -8.18
C ALA A 23 -3.69 17.39 -7.80
N PRO A 24 -3.31 16.27 -8.43
CA PRO A 24 -3.82 14.95 -8.05
C PRO A 24 -3.71 14.67 -6.54
N VAL A 25 -4.77 14.15 -5.96
CA VAL A 25 -4.83 13.73 -4.56
C VAL A 25 -4.24 12.34 -4.43
N VAL A 26 -3.39 12.12 -3.43
CA VAL A 26 -2.82 10.81 -3.11
C VAL A 26 -3.42 10.30 -1.81
N LEU A 27 -4.20 9.22 -1.92
CA LEU A 27 -4.65 8.41 -0.80
C LEU A 27 -3.68 7.25 -0.61
N ALA A 28 -3.10 7.10 0.58
CA ALA A 28 -2.25 5.98 0.91
C ALA A 28 -2.98 5.00 1.86
N LEU A 29 -2.93 3.70 1.53
CA LEU A 29 -3.52 2.61 2.31
C LEU A 29 -2.42 1.69 2.82
N ASP A 30 -2.06 1.83 4.09
CA ASP A 30 -1.12 0.95 4.78
C ASP A 30 -1.83 0.08 5.82
N GLY A 31 -1.10 -0.78 6.49
CA GLY A 31 -1.63 -1.60 7.57
C GLY A 31 -1.24 -3.07 7.45
N ARG A 32 -1.75 -3.85 8.38
CA ARG A 32 -1.35 -5.25 8.58
C ARG A 32 -1.61 -6.12 7.34
N CYS A 33 -0.72 -7.05 7.05
CA CYS A 33 -0.97 -8.04 6.00
C CYS A 33 -2.25 -8.84 6.32
N GLY A 34 -3.10 -9.05 5.32
CA GLY A 34 -4.43 -9.66 5.51
C GLY A 34 -5.52 -8.71 6.04
N SER A 35 -5.24 -7.42 6.28
CA SER A 35 -6.25 -6.45 6.73
C SER A 35 -7.23 -5.99 5.63
N GLY A 36 -6.97 -6.31 4.35
CA GLY A 36 -7.90 -5.99 3.25
C GLY A 36 -7.54 -4.74 2.43
N LYS A 37 -6.30 -4.24 2.49
CA LYS A 37 -5.82 -3.07 1.72
C LYS A 37 -6.20 -3.13 0.23
N THR A 38 -5.83 -4.21 -0.44
CA THR A 38 -6.11 -4.39 -1.87
C THR A 38 -7.61 -4.45 -2.17
N THR A 39 -8.42 -5.07 -1.30
CA THR A 39 -9.88 -5.07 -1.42
C THR A 39 -10.43 -3.65 -1.30
N MET A 40 -9.96 -2.88 -0.34
CA MET A 40 -10.35 -1.47 -0.14
C MET A 40 -9.93 -0.61 -1.33
N ALA A 41 -8.70 -0.77 -1.83
CA ALA A 41 -8.23 -0.04 -3.01
C ALA A 41 -9.07 -0.33 -4.25
N THR A 42 -9.47 -1.58 -4.46
CA THR A 42 -10.37 -1.99 -5.56
C THR A 42 -11.73 -1.31 -5.42
N ALA A 43 -12.35 -1.38 -4.23
CA ALA A 43 -13.65 -0.76 -3.99
C ALA A 43 -13.59 0.77 -4.16
N LEU A 44 -12.51 1.42 -3.71
CA LEU A 44 -12.30 2.86 -3.91
C LEU A 44 -12.14 3.22 -5.39
N ALA A 45 -11.42 2.41 -6.17
CA ALA A 45 -11.28 2.64 -7.61
C ALA A 45 -12.61 2.46 -8.36
N GLU A 46 -13.48 1.56 -7.91
CA GLU A 46 -14.84 1.42 -8.44
C GLU A 46 -15.71 2.63 -8.08
N GLN A 47 -15.59 3.15 -6.86
CA GLN A 47 -16.32 4.35 -6.41
C GLN A 47 -15.82 5.64 -7.08
N PHE A 48 -14.51 5.73 -7.37
CA PHE A 48 -13.86 6.86 -8.01
C PHE A 48 -13.22 6.42 -9.33
N PRO A 49 -13.98 6.34 -10.44
CA PRO A 49 -13.48 5.81 -11.71
C PRO A 49 -12.29 6.58 -12.30
N ASP A 50 -12.18 7.89 -11.98
CA ASP A 50 -11.05 8.73 -12.37
C ASP A 50 -9.89 8.57 -11.38
N SER A 51 -9.46 7.34 -11.15
CA SER A 51 -8.36 7.00 -10.24
C SER A 51 -7.38 6.01 -10.86
N ILE A 52 -6.16 5.95 -10.28
CA ILE A 52 -5.20 4.87 -10.52
C ILE A 52 -4.84 4.20 -9.20
N VAL A 53 -4.68 2.88 -9.22
CA VAL A 53 -4.16 2.11 -8.09
C VAL A 53 -2.71 1.76 -8.36
N LEU A 54 -1.85 2.05 -7.39
CA LEU A 54 -0.42 1.78 -7.41
C LEU A 54 -0.07 0.88 -6.22
N HIS A 55 0.63 -0.21 -6.50
CA HIS A 55 0.94 -1.22 -5.49
C HIS A 55 2.38 -1.08 -5.01
N THR A 56 2.62 -0.88 -3.71
CA THR A 56 3.98 -0.86 -3.16
C THR A 56 4.69 -2.19 -3.36
N ASP A 57 3.95 -3.30 -3.34
CA ASP A 57 4.48 -4.65 -3.53
C ASP A 57 5.14 -4.88 -4.90
N ASP A 58 4.87 -4.00 -5.87
CA ASP A 58 5.54 -4.00 -7.18
C ASP A 58 6.93 -3.34 -7.16
N PHE A 59 7.34 -2.81 -6.00
CA PHE A 59 8.61 -2.08 -5.85
C PHE A 59 9.57 -2.75 -4.86
N TYR A 60 9.57 -4.07 -4.82
CA TYR A 60 10.62 -4.81 -4.13
C TYR A 60 11.95 -4.71 -4.87
N LEU A 61 13.05 -4.64 -4.10
CA LEU A 61 14.41 -4.77 -4.62
C LEU A 61 14.64 -6.20 -5.16
N PRO A 62 15.27 -6.33 -6.33
CA PRO A 62 15.82 -7.61 -6.78
C PRO A 62 16.72 -8.24 -5.69
N PRO A 63 16.77 -9.56 -5.55
CA PRO A 63 17.60 -10.21 -4.52
C PRO A 63 19.09 -9.78 -4.52
N ALA A 64 19.64 -9.45 -5.70
CA ALA A 64 21.02 -9.00 -5.84
C ALA A 64 21.27 -7.59 -5.26
N ASP A 65 20.22 -6.77 -5.15
CA ASP A 65 20.30 -5.37 -4.69
C ASP A 65 19.94 -5.23 -3.21
N ARG A 66 19.51 -6.32 -2.56
CA ARG A 66 19.18 -6.32 -1.14
C ARG A 66 20.44 -6.36 -0.28
N VAL A 67 20.46 -5.53 0.76
CA VAL A 67 21.56 -5.53 1.71
C VAL A 67 21.58 -6.79 2.58
N PRO A 68 22.77 -7.28 3.04
CA PRO A 68 22.83 -8.36 4.02
C PRO A 68 22.01 -8.04 5.27
N GLY A 69 21.21 -8.99 5.76
CA GLY A 69 20.36 -8.80 6.94
C GLY A 69 19.00 -8.14 6.65
N TRP A 70 18.65 -7.95 5.38
CA TRP A 70 17.36 -7.35 5.01
C TRP A 70 16.16 -8.13 5.59
N GLU A 71 16.28 -9.45 5.78
CA GLU A 71 15.22 -10.30 6.34
C GLU A 71 14.88 -9.97 7.81
N GLN A 72 15.69 -9.16 8.47
CA GLN A 72 15.53 -8.73 9.86
C GLN A 72 15.41 -7.22 10.00
N THR A 73 15.46 -6.50 8.87
CA THR A 73 15.41 -5.04 8.84
C THR A 73 14.10 -4.60 8.16
N PRO A 74 13.21 -3.91 8.87
CA PRO A 74 11.97 -3.38 8.28
C PRO A 74 12.26 -2.58 7.01
N CYS A 75 11.44 -2.79 5.99
CA CYS A 75 11.46 -2.05 4.72
C CYS A 75 12.74 -2.24 3.86
N ALA A 76 13.77 -2.96 4.32
CA ALA A 76 15.06 -3.06 3.63
C ALA A 76 15.01 -3.83 2.28
N ASN A 77 13.88 -4.42 1.97
CA ASN A 77 13.60 -5.10 0.70
C ASN A 77 12.86 -4.21 -0.32
N MET A 78 12.59 -2.95 0.02
CA MET A 78 11.81 -2.01 -0.81
C MET A 78 12.69 -1.02 -1.57
N ASP A 79 12.31 -0.73 -2.80
CA ASP A 79 12.91 0.33 -3.61
C ASP A 79 12.06 1.62 -3.56
N PHE A 80 12.12 2.28 -2.40
CA PHE A 80 11.37 3.52 -2.20
C PHE A 80 11.83 4.66 -3.12
N ALA A 81 13.10 4.67 -3.51
CA ALA A 81 13.61 5.69 -4.41
C ALA A 81 12.91 5.57 -5.78
N ARG A 82 12.82 4.36 -6.31
CA ARG A 82 12.14 4.10 -7.57
C ARG A 82 10.63 4.37 -7.46
N LEU A 83 9.97 3.91 -6.39
CA LEU A 83 8.54 4.19 -6.16
C LEU A 83 8.26 5.69 -6.08
N ARG A 84 9.09 6.45 -5.38
CA ARG A 84 8.97 7.90 -5.29
C ARG A 84 9.22 8.58 -6.65
N ASP A 85 10.34 8.30 -7.28
CA ASP A 85 10.84 9.09 -8.42
C ASP A 85 10.20 8.69 -9.75
N GLU A 86 9.93 7.38 -9.96
CA GLU A 86 9.30 6.89 -11.20
C GLU A 86 7.76 6.96 -11.14
N VAL A 87 7.16 6.97 -9.93
CA VAL A 87 5.70 6.81 -9.78
C VAL A 87 5.05 7.97 -9.05
N LEU A 88 5.34 8.18 -7.76
CA LEU A 88 4.59 9.15 -6.95
C LEU A 88 4.84 10.59 -7.36
N ALA A 89 6.09 10.99 -7.59
CA ALA A 89 6.40 12.36 -7.98
C ALA A 89 5.80 12.73 -9.35
N PRO A 90 5.87 11.88 -10.41
CA PRO A 90 5.14 12.12 -11.64
C PRO A 90 3.62 12.14 -11.45
N ALA A 91 3.05 11.18 -10.72
CA ALA A 91 1.61 11.12 -10.48
C ALA A 91 1.10 12.38 -9.77
N ARG A 92 1.79 12.80 -8.70
CA ARG A 92 1.48 14.03 -7.95
C ARG A 92 1.59 15.31 -8.82
N ALA A 93 2.47 15.29 -9.81
CA ALA A 93 2.62 16.39 -10.76
C ALA A 93 1.58 16.35 -11.90
N GLY A 94 0.60 15.45 -11.87
CA GLY A 94 -0.41 15.28 -12.92
C GLY A 94 0.17 14.79 -14.25
N LYS A 95 1.27 14.05 -14.20
CA LYS A 95 1.93 13.49 -15.39
C LYS A 95 1.62 12.01 -15.54
N PRO A 96 1.63 11.45 -16.76
CA PRO A 96 1.59 10.01 -16.96
C PRO A 96 2.73 9.31 -16.22
N VAL A 97 2.45 8.14 -15.68
CA VAL A 97 3.41 7.32 -14.94
C VAL A 97 3.92 6.18 -15.82
N LEU A 98 5.24 5.98 -15.85
CA LEU A 98 5.86 4.81 -16.45
C LEU A 98 6.02 3.72 -15.38
N TYR A 99 4.99 2.91 -15.23
CA TYR A 99 4.87 1.90 -14.20
C TYR A 99 5.58 0.62 -14.60
N ARG A 100 6.57 0.20 -13.81
CA ARG A 100 7.36 -1.01 -14.08
C ARG A 100 7.47 -1.85 -12.80
N ALA A 101 6.56 -2.80 -12.64
CA ALA A 101 6.55 -3.72 -11.51
C ALA A 101 7.76 -4.67 -11.52
N TYR A 102 8.28 -5.00 -10.34
CA TYR A 102 9.19 -6.12 -10.15
C TYR A 102 8.42 -7.36 -9.70
N SER A 103 8.40 -8.39 -10.51
CA SER A 103 7.75 -9.65 -10.17
C SER A 103 8.68 -10.52 -9.32
N CYS A 104 8.41 -10.62 -8.02
CA CYS A 104 9.14 -11.56 -7.15
C CYS A 104 8.98 -13.02 -7.59
N ARG A 105 7.87 -13.36 -8.25
CA ARG A 105 7.61 -14.71 -8.78
C ARG A 105 8.51 -15.03 -9.98
N GLU A 106 8.70 -14.06 -10.87
CA GLU A 106 9.51 -14.23 -12.09
C GLU A 106 10.97 -13.87 -11.85
N GLY A 107 11.27 -13.17 -10.75
CA GLY A 107 12.59 -12.65 -10.45
C GLY A 107 13.06 -11.58 -11.45
N ALA A 108 12.12 -10.84 -12.06
CA ALA A 108 12.39 -9.90 -13.14
C ALA A 108 11.45 -8.70 -13.12
N TYR A 109 11.88 -7.61 -13.75
CA TYR A 109 11.00 -6.50 -14.06
C TYR A 109 10.03 -6.86 -15.18
N LEU A 110 8.76 -6.53 -14.98
CA LEU A 110 7.73 -6.68 -16.00
C LEU A 110 7.84 -5.57 -17.07
N PRO A 111 7.18 -5.75 -18.22
CA PRO A 111 7.10 -4.71 -19.24
C PRO A 111 6.56 -3.40 -18.67
N VAL A 112 7.12 -2.28 -19.10
CA VAL A 112 6.65 -0.95 -18.71
C VAL A 112 5.21 -0.73 -19.18
N GLN A 113 4.36 -0.28 -18.29
CA GLN A 113 3.01 0.19 -18.59
C GLN A 113 2.95 1.71 -18.46
N GLN A 114 2.32 2.37 -19.40
CA GLN A 114 2.05 3.80 -19.29
C GLN A 114 0.65 4.00 -18.70
N LEU A 115 0.60 4.52 -17.48
CA LEU A 115 -0.64 4.87 -16.80
C LEU A 115 -0.93 6.35 -17.04
N ALA A 116 -2.17 6.65 -17.44
CA ALA A 116 -2.59 8.04 -17.60
C ALA A 116 -2.64 8.78 -16.26
N ALA A 117 -2.39 10.08 -16.28
CA ALA A 117 -2.61 10.89 -15.08
C ALA A 117 -4.09 10.89 -14.69
N GLN A 118 -4.34 10.75 -13.39
CA GLN A 118 -5.68 10.74 -12.82
C GLN A 118 -5.76 11.72 -11.64
N PRO A 119 -6.94 12.28 -11.35
CA PRO A 119 -7.13 13.16 -10.20
C PRO A 119 -6.97 12.46 -8.84
N LEU A 120 -7.23 11.14 -8.76
CA LEU A 120 -7.00 10.35 -7.55
C LEU A 120 -5.93 9.28 -7.81
N VAL A 121 -4.94 9.25 -6.95
CA VAL A 121 -3.91 8.20 -6.88
C VAL A 121 -4.12 7.42 -5.59
N ILE A 122 -4.37 6.13 -5.69
CA ILE A 122 -4.52 5.22 -4.56
C ILE A 122 -3.22 4.41 -4.46
N LEU A 123 -2.37 4.75 -3.51
CA LEU A 123 -1.16 3.98 -3.19
C LEU A 123 -1.52 2.94 -2.13
N GLU A 124 -1.40 1.65 -2.43
CA GLU A 124 -1.75 0.60 -1.49
C GLU A 124 -0.64 -0.42 -1.32
N GLY A 125 -0.59 -1.01 -0.15
CA GLY A 125 0.31 -2.11 0.18
C GLY A 125 1.12 -1.88 1.44
N SER A 126 1.89 -2.87 1.85
CA SER A 126 2.78 -2.75 3.00
C SER A 126 3.81 -1.65 2.74
N TYR A 127 4.07 -0.85 3.78
CA TYR A 127 5.03 0.27 3.75
C TYR A 127 4.59 1.49 2.92
N SER A 128 3.32 1.62 2.54
CA SER A 128 2.84 2.79 1.78
C SER A 128 2.93 4.09 2.58
N HIS A 129 2.87 4.07 3.92
CA HIS A 129 3.08 5.26 4.79
C HIS A 129 4.55 5.49 5.17
N HIS A 130 5.51 4.86 4.46
CA HIS A 130 6.92 5.05 4.79
C HIS A 130 7.32 6.53 4.73
N PRO A 131 8.12 7.06 5.68
CA PRO A 131 8.46 8.49 5.76
C PRO A 131 9.01 9.12 4.47
N LEU A 132 9.66 8.35 3.59
CA LEU A 132 10.10 8.84 2.27
C LEU A 132 8.96 9.11 1.30
N LEU A 133 7.78 8.53 1.52
CA LEU A 133 6.59 8.69 0.68
C LEU A 133 5.61 9.72 1.25
N ALA A 134 5.62 9.89 2.57
CA ALA A 134 4.72 10.80 3.30
C ALA A 134 4.58 12.21 2.72
N PRO A 135 5.64 12.88 2.16
CA PRO A 135 5.49 14.19 1.53
C PRO A 135 4.59 14.23 0.30
N TYR A 136 4.25 13.09 -0.27
CA TYR A 136 3.39 12.97 -1.45
C TYR A 136 1.93 12.64 -1.12
N GLU A 137 1.64 12.26 0.12
CA GLU A 137 0.34 11.75 0.58
C GLU A 137 -0.53 12.88 1.12
N ASP A 138 -1.81 12.89 0.75
CA ASP A 138 -2.79 13.86 1.23
C ASP A 138 -3.73 13.28 2.28
N PHE A 139 -3.96 11.96 2.23
CA PHE A 139 -4.81 11.25 3.18
C PHE A 139 -4.29 9.84 3.42
N ARG A 140 -4.05 9.50 4.68
CA ARG A 140 -3.47 8.22 5.09
C ARG A 140 -4.47 7.41 5.87
N VAL A 141 -4.75 6.19 5.39
CA VAL A 141 -5.64 5.24 6.03
C VAL A 141 -4.85 4.00 6.44
N PHE A 142 -4.87 3.69 7.72
CA PHE A 142 -4.26 2.47 8.25
C PHE A 142 -5.34 1.41 8.47
N LEU A 143 -5.18 0.24 7.82
CA LEU A 143 -6.09 -0.89 7.99
C LEU A 143 -5.50 -1.90 8.96
N THR A 144 -6.27 -2.25 9.99
CA THR A 144 -5.90 -3.27 10.96
C THR A 144 -6.95 -4.37 11.04
N CYS A 145 -6.62 -5.45 11.71
CA CYS A 145 -7.54 -6.51 12.13
C CYS A 145 -6.95 -7.26 13.32
N SER A 146 -7.77 -8.00 14.05
CA SER A 146 -7.29 -8.83 15.16
C SER A 146 -6.31 -9.91 14.69
N ASP A 147 -5.42 -10.37 15.57
CA ASP A 147 -4.44 -11.43 15.27
C ASP A 147 -5.11 -12.72 14.81
N ALA A 148 -6.25 -13.04 15.40
CA ALA A 148 -7.03 -14.22 15.01
C ALA A 148 -7.55 -14.10 13.58
N GLU A 149 -8.09 -12.92 13.21
CA GLU A 149 -8.61 -12.66 11.90
C GLU A 149 -7.49 -12.57 10.85
N GLN A 150 -6.37 -11.93 11.17
CA GLN A 150 -5.18 -11.91 10.33
C GLN A 150 -4.71 -13.34 10.03
N THR A 151 -4.55 -14.15 11.06
CA THR A 151 -4.16 -15.57 10.94
C THR A 151 -5.12 -16.32 10.03
N ARG A 152 -6.43 -16.22 10.29
CA ARG A 152 -7.46 -16.90 9.51
C ARG A 152 -7.40 -16.51 8.02
N ARG A 153 -7.29 -15.22 7.73
CA ARG A 153 -7.22 -14.70 6.34
C ARG A 153 -5.95 -15.12 5.63
N LEU A 154 -4.80 -15.02 6.31
CA LEU A 154 -3.51 -15.41 5.74
C LEU A 154 -3.42 -16.91 5.51
N GLN A 155 -3.91 -17.75 6.42
CA GLN A 155 -3.96 -19.20 6.21
C GLN A 155 -4.83 -19.57 4.99
N ALA A 156 -5.97 -18.91 4.83
CA ALA A 156 -6.86 -19.15 3.70
C ALA A 156 -6.23 -18.70 2.36
N ARG A 157 -5.46 -17.60 2.36
CA ARG A 157 -4.81 -17.03 1.16
C ARG A 157 -3.53 -17.74 0.78
N GLU A 158 -2.66 -17.98 1.76
CA GLU A 158 -1.28 -18.43 1.55
C GLU A 158 -1.10 -19.95 1.68
N GLY A 159 -2.02 -20.63 2.38
CA GLY A 159 -1.92 -22.06 2.62
C GLY A 159 -0.62 -22.43 3.33
N ALA A 160 0.19 -23.32 2.72
CA ALA A 160 1.46 -23.77 3.28
C ALA A 160 2.49 -22.65 3.50
N ARG A 161 2.41 -21.54 2.75
CA ARG A 161 3.32 -20.39 2.90
C ARG A 161 3.00 -19.51 4.12
N TYR A 162 1.90 -19.75 4.81
CA TYR A 162 1.55 -18.98 6.02
C TYR A 162 2.67 -18.99 7.07
N ALA A 163 3.42 -20.11 7.19
CA ALA A 163 4.55 -20.19 8.12
C ALA A 163 5.62 -19.11 7.86
N ASP A 164 5.87 -18.79 6.59
CA ASP A 164 6.82 -17.73 6.22
C ASP A 164 6.28 -16.34 6.58
N PHE A 165 4.96 -16.13 6.44
CA PHE A 165 4.32 -14.87 6.87
C PHE A 165 4.42 -14.69 8.39
N ALA A 166 4.10 -15.71 9.16
CA ALA A 166 4.15 -15.66 10.62
C ALA A 166 5.59 -15.48 11.15
N ALA A 167 6.58 -16.11 10.51
CA ALA A 167 7.96 -16.08 10.98
C ALA A 167 8.75 -14.84 10.52
N ARG A 168 8.37 -14.21 9.42
CA ARG A 168 9.14 -13.12 8.80
C ARG A 168 8.33 -11.85 8.55
N TRP A 169 7.27 -11.95 7.75
CA TRP A 169 6.61 -10.75 7.23
C TRP A 169 5.83 -10.00 8.31
N ILE A 170 5.07 -10.72 9.15
CA ILE A 170 4.33 -10.09 10.26
C ILE A 170 5.29 -9.38 11.22
N PRO A 171 6.38 -10.01 11.73
CA PRO A 171 7.34 -9.31 12.60
C PRO A 171 7.99 -8.08 11.95
N LEU A 172 8.29 -8.12 10.65
CA LEU A 172 8.86 -6.98 9.93
C LEU A 172 7.87 -5.82 9.79
N GLU A 173 6.59 -6.13 9.49
CA GLU A 173 5.54 -5.11 9.45
C GLU A 173 5.32 -4.46 10.82
N GLU A 174 5.17 -5.26 11.89
CA GLU A 174 4.98 -4.74 13.25
C GLU A 174 6.16 -3.88 13.72
N ALA A 175 7.39 -4.30 13.38
CA ALA A 175 8.59 -3.50 13.66
C ALA A 175 8.58 -2.17 12.89
N TYR A 176 8.15 -2.15 11.63
CA TYR A 176 7.98 -0.94 10.83
C TYR A 176 6.92 -0.02 11.44
N PHE A 177 5.75 -0.55 11.80
CA PHE A 177 4.68 0.25 12.39
C PHE A 177 5.15 0.94 13.68
N THR A 178 5.84 0.19 14.54
CA THR A 178 6.39 0.72 15.79
C THR A 178 7.50 1.74 15.54
N GLN A 179 8.46 1.43 14.66
CA GLN A 179 9.62 2.29 14.39
C GLN A 179 9.24 3.66 13.87
N HIS A 180 8.17 3.74 13.07
CA HIS A 180 7.75 4.96 12.38
C HIS A 180 6.44 5.54 12.91
N ASN A 181 5.86 4.97 13.98
CA ASN A 181 4.55 5.37 14.55
C ASN A 181 3.46 5.43 13.46
N ILE A 182 3.40 4.42 12.58
CA ILE A 182 2.59 4.44 11.36
C ILE A 182 1.10 4.56 11.66
N GLU A 183 0.61 3.79 12.63
CA GLU A 183 -0.80 3.81 13.02
C GLU A 183 -1.19 5.15 13.62
N ASP A 184 -0.40 5.69 14.56
CA ASP A 184 -0.65 6.98 15.22
C ASP A 184 -0.55 8.17 14.25
N ALA A 185 0.25 8.02 13.18
CA ALA A 185 0.42 9.05 12.16
C ALA A 185 -0.63 8.99 11.03
N ALA A 186 -1.49 7.97 11.01
CA ALA A 186 -2.56 7.87 10.03
C ALA A 186 -3.70 8.86 10.34
N ASP A 187 -4.32 9.39 9.29
CA ASP A 187 -5.49 10.28 9.42
C ASP A 187 -6.75 9.50 9.81
N PHE A 188 -6.79 8.22 9.47
CA PHE A 188 -7.88 7.32 9.83
C PHE A 188 -7.36 5.88 10.03
N VAL A 189 -7.75 5.27 11.15
CA VAL A 189 -7.49 3.86 11.44
C VAL A 189 -8.79 3.08 11.29
N MET A 190 -8.77 2.03 10.48
CA MET A 190 -9.93 1.18 10.24
C MET A 190 -9.66 -0.25 10.68
N ASP A 191 -10.38 -0.71 11.70
CA ASP A 191 -10.41 -2.12 12.07
C ASP A 191 -11.38 -2.89 11.14
N THR A 192 -10.85 -3.87 10.46
CA THR A 192 -11.57 -4.72 9.51
C THR A 192 -11.89 -6.11 10.07
N THR A 193 -11.74 -6.31 11.38
CA THR A 193 -12.12 -7.57 12.04
C THR A 193 -13.60 -7.84 11.77
N THR A 194 -13.92 -9.05 11.32
CA THR A 194 -15.31 -9.50 11.18
C THR A 194 -15.67 -10.35 12.39
N ASP A 195 -16.80 -10.02 13.02
CA ASP A 195 -17.38 -10.80 14.12
C ASP A 195 -17.82 -12.22 13.70
#